data_1db03662e99c951785ea9f1b8f15228d
#
_entry.id   1db03662e99c951785ea9f1b8f15228d
#
_cell.length_a   1.000
_cell.length_b   1.000
_cell.length_c   1.000
_cell.angle_alpha   90.00
_cell.angle_beta   90.00
_cell.angle_gamma   90.00
#
_symmetry.space_group_name_H-M   'P 1'
#
loop_
_entity.id
_entity.type
_entity.pdbx_description
1 polymer ?
#
loop_
_entity_poly.entity_id
_entity_poly.type
_entity_poly.pdbx_seq_one_letter_code
_entity_poly.pdbx_strand_id
1 'polypeptide(L)'
;PNDASAREALGLATDIGGYAIMVGGTNGAHLTSFSLVDIASHGRGVALMNPYYTVFFAPAIQDQLRVVGRIYKKYGYMEEDLDALSGRELGEAVAKAMMALGRKLNFPTTLAELPGFTQAHIDRALVAAKNPQLDMKLKNMPVPLDASSVDEYMGPILQAAATGDLSLIKNMK
;
A
#
# COMPACT_ATOMS: atom_id res chain seq x y z
N PRO A 1 -22.65 -4.57 9.50
CA PRO A 1 -22.24 -5.51 10.55
C PRO A 1 -23.14 -6.75 10.65
N ASN A 2 -24.43 -6.62 10.26
CA ASN A 2 -25.46 -7.66 10.42
C ASN A 2 -25.69 -8.52 9.17
N ASP A 3 -24.92 -8.30 8.11
CA ASP A 3 -24.93 -9.09 6.88
C ASP A 3 -24.06 -10.33 7.06
N ALA A 4 -24.68 -11.50 7.24
CA ALA A 4 -24.00 -12.77 7.47
C ALA A 4 -23.12 -13.18 6.28
N SER A 5 -23.62 -12.99 5.06
CA SER A 5 -22.89 -13.32 3.82
C SER A 5 -21.64 -12.44 3.63
N ALA A 6 -21.77 -11.14 3.90
CA ALA A 6 -20.61 -10.24 3.84
C ALA A 6 -19.56 -10.59 4.92
N ARG A 7 -20.01 -11.01 6.12
CA ARG A 7 -19.10 -11.45 7.20
C ARG A 7 -18.36 -12.74 6.85
N GLU A 8 -19.05 -13.71 6.25
CA GLU A 8 -18.45 -14.95 5.78
C GLU A 8 -17.38 -14.66 4.69
N ALA A 9 -17.72 -13.83 3.71
CA ALA A 9 -16.79 -13.43 2.65
C ALA A 9 -15.55 -12.71 3.20
N LEU A 10 -15.72 -11.81 4.18
CA LEU A 10 -14.60 -11.14 4.85
C LEU A 10 -13.76 -12.10 5.69
N GLY A 11 -14.36 -13.07 6.37
CA GLY A 11 -13.66 -14.14 7.10
C GLY A 11 -12.76 -14.93 6.16
N LEU A 12 -13.33 -15.44 5.07
CA LEU A 12 -12.58 -16.19 4.05
C LEU A 12 -11.45 -15.34 3.44
N ALA A 13 -11.72 -14.06 3.11
CA ALA A 13 -10.70 -13.17 2.59
C ALA A 13 -9.55 -12.94 3.58
N THR A 14 -9.85 -12.89 4.88
CA THR A 14 -8.84 -12.77 5.94
C THR A 14 -7.96 -14.02 6.03
N ASP A 15 -8.55 -15.22 5.97
CA ASP A 15 -7.83 -16.50 6.00
C ASP A 15 -6.92 -16.64 4.76
N ILE A 16 -7.42 -16.31 3.56
CA ILE A 16 -6.64 -16.31 2.33
C ILE A 16 -5.49 -15.30 2.41
N GLY A 17 -5.75 -14.12 2.99
CA GLY A 17 -4.71 -13.10 3.24
C GLY A 17 -3.63 -13.61 4.18
N GLY A 18 -4.00 -14.29 5.26
CA GLY A 18 -3.07 -14.95 6.17
C GLY A 18 -2.21 -16.02 5.49
N TYR A 19 -2.84 -16.84 4.64
CA TYR A 19 -2.14 -17.83 3.84
C TYR A 19 -1.15 -17.20 2.84
N ALA A 20 -1.54 -16.12 2.18
CA ALA A 20 -0.64 -15.36 1.29
C ALA A 20 0.59 -14.83 2.03
N ILE A 21 0.44 -14.36 3.28
CA ILE A 21 1.56 -13.94 4.14
C ILE A 21 2.48 -15.11 4.46
N MET A 22 1.95 -16.29 4.74
CA MET A 22 2.75 -17.51 5.01
C MET A 22 3.63 -17.88 3.82
N VAL A 23 3.13 -17.74 2.60
CA VAL A 23 3.83 -18.13 1.37
C VAL A 23 4.78 -17.04 0.89
N GLY A 24 4.33 -15.79 0.87
CA GLY A 24 5.03 -14.65 0.25
C GLY A 24 5.69 -13.68 1.23
N GLY A 25 5.41 -13.81 2.52
CA GLY A 25 5.87 -12.85 3.53
C GLY A 25 5.14 -11.49 3.47
N THR A 26 5.71 -10.51 4.14
CA THR A 26 5.22 -9.11 4.17
C THR A 26 6.30 -8.15 3.67
N ASN A 27 5.90 -6.99 3.19
CA ASN A 27 6.80 -6.01 2.58
C ASN A 27 6.46 -4.56 2.99
N GLY A 28 6.69 -3.60 2.10
CA GLY A 28 6.68 -2.16 2.29
C GLY A 28 5.59 -1.58 3.22
N ALA A 29 4.31 -1.84 2.95
CA ALA A 29 3.22 -1.31 3.78
C ALA A 29 3.27 -1.86 5.21
N HIS A 30 3.58 -3.15 5.39
CA HIS A 30 3.77 -3.75 6.71
C HIS A 30 5.00 -3.19 7.41
N LEU A 31 6.12 -3.04 6.69
CA LEU A 31 7.35 -2.45 7.24
C LEU A 31 7.09 -1.05 7.79
N THR A 32 6.42 -0.21 7.01
CA THR A 32 6.05 1.16 7.42
C THR A 32 5.10 1.16 8.63
N SER A 33 4.12 0.26 8.66
CA SER A 33 3.09 0.25 9.71
C SER A 33 3.63 0.06 11.12
N PHE A 34 4.80 -0.58 11.30
CA PHE A 34 5.45 -0.69 12.61
C PHE A 34 5.86 0.65 13.19
N SER A 35 6.07 1.65 12.35
CA SER A 35 6.41 3.01 12.77
C SER A 35 5.18 3.91 12.97
N LEU A 36 3.96 3.38 12.84
CA LEU A 36 2.68 4.10 12.96
C LEU A 36 1.82 3.59 14.12
N VAL A 37 2.32 2.66 14.94
CA VAL A 37 1.52 1.92 15.95
C VAL A 37 0.96 2.80 17.06
N ASP A 38 1.53 3.96 17.28
CA ASP A 38 1.10 4.97 18.24
C ASP A 38 -0.07 5.85 17.74
N ILE A 39 -0.29 5.89 16.42
CA ILE A 39 -1.36 6.71 15.80
C ILE A 39 -2.37 5.88 14.99
N ALA A 40 -2.03 4.64 14.63
CA ALA A 40 -2.92 3.75 13.91
C ALA A 40 -2.67 2.28 14.30
N SER A 41 -3.72 1.46 14.37
CA SER A 41 -3.54 0.02 14.49
C SER A 41 -2.79 -0.53 13.27
N HIS A 42 -2.08 -1.66 13.42
CA HIS A 42 -1.28 -2.27 12.37
C HIS A 42 -2.04 -2.42 11.05
N GLY A 43 -3.24 -3.02 11.09
CA GLY A 43 -4.06 -3.22 9.89
C GLY A 43 -4.49 -1.90 9.23
N ARG A 44 -4.78 -0.86 10.02
CA ARG A 44 -5.10 0.48 9.48
C ARG A 44 -3.88 1.12 8.81
N GLY A 45 -2.71 1.03 9.43
CA GLY A 45 -1.46 1.52 8.85
C GLY A 45 -1.14 0.81 7.54
N VAL A 46 -1.26 -0.51 7.48
CA VAL A 46 -1.06 -1.30 6.25
C VAL A 46 -2.05 -0.89 5.16
N ALA A 47 -3.35 -0.81 5.48
CA ALA A 47 -4.38 -0.47 4.50
C ALA A 47 -4.19 0.93 3.91
N LEU A 48 -3.80 1.91 4.75
CA LEU A 48 -3.51 3.28 4.32
C LEU A 48 -2.29 3.33 3.38
N MET A 49 -1.23 2.56 3.68
CA MET A 49 0.01 2.59 2.90
C MET A 49 -0.07 1.81 1.58
N ASN A 50 -0.98 0.83 1.47
CA ASN A 50 -1.09 -0.03 0.29
C ASN A 50 -1.23 0.72 -1.05
N PRO A 51 -2.08 1.75 -1.22
CA PRO A 51 -2.18 2.48 -2.48
C PRO A 51 -0.85 3.04 -2.96
N TYR A 52 -0.06 3.59 -2.05
CA TYR A 52 1.23 4.22 -2.37
C TYR A 52 2.29 3.22 -2.77
N TYR A 53 2.40 2.10 -2.03
CA TYR A 53 3.28 1.01 -2.44
C TYR A 53 2.82 0.33 -3.72
N THR A 54 1.51 0.30 -4.01
CA THR A 54 0.97 -0.18 -5.29
C THR A 54 1.53 0.60 -6.47
N VAL A 55 1.61 1.93 -6.38
CA VAL A 55 2.23 2.76 -7.43
C VAL A 55 3.72 2.44 -7.59
N PHE A 56 4.44 2.28 -6.48
CA PHE A 56 5.86 1.94 -6.51
C PHE A 56 6.12 0.57 -7.15
N PHE A 57 5.33 -0.44 -6.78
CA PHE A 57 5.48 -1.80 -7.30
C PHE A 57 4.89 -1.99 -8.70
N ALA A 58 4.11 -1.06 -9.21
CA ALA A 58 3.31 -1.20 -10.42
C ALA A 58 4.08 -1.80 -11.61
N PRO A 59 5.31 -1.38 -11.94
CA PRO A 59 6.03 -1.98 -13.06
C PRO A 59 6.25 -3.50 -12.94
N ALA A 60 6.36 -4.01 -11.72
CA ALA A 60 6.65 -5.42 -11.44
C ALA A 60 5.41 -6.31 -11.21
N ILE A 61 4.21 -5.72 -11.08
CA ILE A 61 2.98 -6.44 -10.68
C ILE A 61 1.80 -6.18 -11.63
N GLN A 62 2.07 -5.99 -12.91
CA GLN A 62 1.08 -5.57 -13.91
C GLN A 62 -0.13 -6.52 -14.02
N ASP A 63 0.08 -7.83 -14.02
CA ASP A 63 -1.00 -8.79 -14.14
C ASP A 63 -1.90 -8.81 -12.91
N GLN A 64 -1.30 -8.71 -11.71
CA GLN A 64 -2.02 -8.59 -10.46
C GLN A 64 -2.86 -7.32 -10.42
N LEU A 65 -2.31 -6.19 -10.90
CA LEU A 65 -3.03 -4.93 -10.97
C LEU A 65 -4.22 -4.99 -11.91
N ARG A 66 -4.11 -5.69 -13.05
CA ARG A 66 -5.26 -5.90 -13.95
C ARG A 66 -6.37 -6.71 -13.28
N VAL A 67 -6.01 -7.77 -12.54
CA VAL A 67 -6.99 -8.57 -11.79
C VAL A 67 -7.71 -7.72 -10.76
N VAL A 68 -6.96 -7.01 -9.91
CA VAL A 68 -7.51 -6.15 -8.86
C VAL A 68 -8.31 -4.99 -9.46
N GLY A 69 -7.80 -4.36 -10.51
CA GLY A 69 -8.47 -3.26 -11.22
C GLY A 69 -9.83 -3.68 -11.80
N ARG A 70 -9.93 -4.88 -12.40
CA ARG A 70 -11.22 -5.41 -12.89
C ARG A 70 -12.25 -5.55 -11.77
N ILE A 71 -11.80 -5.93 -10.56
CA ILE A 71 -12.68 -6.00 -9.39
C ILE A 71 -13.15 -4.59 -9.02
N TYR A 72 -12.27 -3.61 -8.89
CA TYR A 72 -12.64 -2.23 -8.58
C TYR A 72 -13.56 -1.63 -9.65
N LYS A 73 -13.30 -1.88 -10.94
CA LYS A 73 -14.15 -1.44 -12.05
C LYS A 73 -15.54 -2.06 -11.97
N LYS A 74 -15.65 -3.37 -11.69
CA LYS A 74 -16.92 -4.08 -11.51
C LYS A 74 -17.79 -3.44 -10.43
N TYR A 75 -17.20 -2.88 -9.38
CA TYR A 75 -17.89 -2.25 -8.27
C TYR A 75 -17.96 -0.72 -8.36
N GLY A 76 -17.57 -0.12 -9.50
CA GLY A 76 -17.73 1.31 -9.77
C GLY A 76 -16.75 2.22 -9.04
N TYR A 77 -15.55 1.72 -8.70
CA TYR A 77 -14.49 2.52 -8.08
C TYR A 77 -13.47 3.07 -9.09
N MET A 78 -13.54 2.64 -10.33
CA MET A 78 -12.72 3.14 -11.45
C MET A 78 -13.46 2.91 -12.78
N GLU A 79 -13.13 3.73 -13.78
CA GLU A 79 -13.75 3.68 -15.12
C GLU A 79 -12.71 3.41 -16.22
N GLU A 80 -11.44 3.58 -15.93
CA GLU A 80 -10.32 3.50 -16.87
C GLU A 80 -10.30 2.17 -17.65
N ASP A 81 -9.82 2.22 -18.88
CA ASP A 81 -9.54 1.01 -19.67
C ASP A 81 -8.21 0.42 -19.21
N LEU A 82 -8.28 -0.68 -18.47
CA LEU A 82 -7.12 -1.35 -17.89
C LEU A 82 -6.17 -1.94 -18.94
N ASP A 83 -6.67 -2.24 -20.11
CA ASP A 83 -5.85 -2.82 -21.17
C ASP A 83 -5.08 -1.72 -21.95
N ALA A 84 -5.55 -0.48 -21.89
CA ALA A 84 -4.85 0.69 -22.42
C ALA A 84 -3.76 1.24 -21.49
N LEU A 85 -3.79 0.87 -20.19
CA LEU A 85 -2.83 1.35 -19.19
C LEU A 85 -1.70 0.34 -18.96
N SER A 86 -0.51 0.87 -18.65
CA SER A 86 0.65 0.05 -18.31
C SER A 86 1.55 0.74 -17.28
N GLY A 87 2.50 -0.04 -16.73
CA GLY A 87 3.51 0.49 -15.80
C GLY A 87 2.89 1.27 -14.66
N ARG A 88 3.43 2.45 -14.44
CA ARG A 88 3.01 3.40 -13.41
C ARG A 88 1.54 3.84 -13.55
N GLU A 89 1.09 4.11 -14.77
CA GLU A 89 -0.27 4.62 -15.02
C GLU A 89 -1.34 3.64 -14.54
N LEU A 90 -1.14 2.34 -14.81
CA LEU A 90 -2.00 1.29 -14.29
C LEU A 90 -1.96 1.24 -12.75
N GLY A 91 -0.78 1.39 -12.16
CA GLY A 91 -0.61 1.45 -10.70
C GLY A 91 -1.36 2.61 -10.07
N GLU A 92 -1.25 3.80 -10.64
CA GLU A 92 -1.96 5.00 -10.17
C GLU A 92 -3.47 4.86 -10.28
N ALA A 93 -3.99 4.30 -11.38
CA ALA A 93 -5.42 4.07 -11.55
C ALA A 93 -5.97 3.12 -10.47
N VAL A 94 -5.28 2.00 -10.22
CA VAL A 94 -5.67 1.05 -9.18
C VAL A 94 -5.52 1.65 -7.78
N ALA A 95 -4.44 2.39 -7.50
CA ALA A 95 -4.26 3.08 -6.22
C ALA A 95 -5.37 4.10 -5.94
N LYS A 96 -5.78 4.88 -6.94
CA LYS A 96 -6.92 5.81 -6.83
C LYS A 96 -8.23 5.08 -6.54
N ALA A 97 -8.45 3.92 -7.15
CA ALA A 97 -9.61 3.07 -6.86
C ALA A 97 -9.61 2.55 -5.41
N MET A 98 -8.44 2.11 -4.89
CA MET A 98 -8.28 1.73 -3.49
C MET A 98 -8.63 2.90 -2.55
N MET A 99 -8.13 4.11 -2.85
CA MET A 99 -8.45 5.32 -2.08
C MET A 99 -9.94 5.69 -2.18
N ALA A 100 -10.58 5.51 -3.34
CA ALA A 100 -12.01 5.77 -3.53
C ALA A 100 -12.85 4.84 -2.65
N LEU A 101 -12.51 3.56 -2.56
CA LEU A 101 -13.13 2.62 -1.61
C LEU A 101 -12.90 3.09 -0.16
N GLY A 102 -11.67 3.47 0.19
CA GLY A 102 -11.34 4.00 1.52
C GLY A 102 -12.23 5.18 1.90
N ARG A 103 -12.32 6.18 1.03
CA ARG A 103 -13.19 7.36 1.25
C ARG A 103 -14.66 6.99 1.43
N LYS A 104 -15.17 6.04 0.63
CA LYS A 104 -16.56 5.57 0.77
C LYS A 104 -16.80 4.91 2.14
N LEU A 105 -15.79 4.34 2.74
CA LEU A 105 -15.85 3.72 4.07
C LEU A 105 -15.50 4.69 5.20
N ASN A 106 -15.31 5.98 4.94
CA ASN A 106 -14.79 6.97 5.88
C ASN A 106 -13.43 6.55 6.48
N PHE A 107 -12.61 5.90 5.66
CA PHE A 107 -11.28 5.48 6.03
C PHE A 107 -10.27 6.53 5.55
N PRO A 108 -9.26 6.92 6.36
CA PRO A 108 -8.25 7.89 5.98
C PRO A 108 -7.46 7.38 4.77
N THR A 109 -7.19 8.28 3.84
CA THR A 109 -6.42 7.97 2.64
C THR A 109 -5.02 8.59 2.64
N THR A 110 -4.74 9.47 3.60
CA THR A 110 -3.41 10.05 3.82
C THR A 110 -2.98 9.92 5.27
N LEU A 111 -1.67 9.98 5.53
CA LEU A 111 -1.13 9.99 6.89
C LEU A 111 -1.52 11.29 7.63
N ALA A 112 -1.64 12.41 6.91
CA ALA A 112 -2.05 13.69 7.49
C ALA A 112 -3.47 13.66 8.10
N GLU A 113 -4.33 12.73 7.65
CA GLU A 113 -5.67 12.52 8.21
C GLU A 113 -5.66 11.72 9.53
N LEU A 114 -4.51 11.13 9.91
CA LEU A 114 -4.39 10.40 11.17
C LEU A 114 -4.15 11.39 12.32
N PRO A 115 -4.95 11.36 13.39
CA PRO A 115 -4.70 12.20 14.57
C PRO A 115 -3.31 11.93 15.16
N GLY A 116 -2.55 13.00 15.37
CA GLY A 116 -1.21 12.91 15.94
C GLY A 116 -0.09 12.63 14.92
N PHE A 117 -0.39 12.53 13.64
CA PHE A 117 0.64 12.38 12.61
C PHE A 117 1.58 13.58 12.55
N THR A 118 2.87 13.31 12.44
CA THR A 118 3.95 14.29 12.25
C THR A 118 5.03 13.74 11.33
N GLN A 119 5.92 14.59 10.84
CA GLN A 119 7.08 14.18 10.05
C GLN A 119 7.96 13.14 10.77
N ALA A 120 8.05 13.20 12.10
CA ALA A 120 8.83 12.25 12.88
C ALA A 120 8.40 10.78 12.67
N HIS A 121 7.16 10.52 12.27
CA HIS A 121 6.71 9.15 11.93
C HIS A 121 7.36 8.66 10.64
N ILE A 122 7.52 9.53 9.65
CA ILE A 122 8.24 9.23 8.39
C ILE A 122 9.70 8.99 8.70
N ASP A 123 10.35 9.89 9.44
CA ASP A 123 11.77 9.79 9.78
C ASP A 123 12.06 8.49 10.54
N ARG A 124 11.19 8.14 11.51
CA ARG A 124 11.26 6.88 12.26
C ARG A 124 11.12 5.66 11.34
N ALA A 125 10.21 5.71 10.36
CA ALA A 125 10.01 4.62 9.42
C ALA A 125 11.22 4.40 8.51
N LEU A 126 11.85 5.47 8.03
CA LEU A 126 13.06 5.41 7.21
C LEU A 126 14.26 4.88 8.01
N VAL A 127 14.41 5.30 9.27
CA VAL A 127 15.45 4.77 10.16
C VAL A 127 15.22 3.27 10.43
N ALA A 128 13.99 2.88 10.76
CA ALA A 128 13.64 1.50 11.03
C ALA A 128 13.86 0.59 9.80
N ALA A 129 13.51 1.06 8.60
CA ALA A 129 13.68 0.30 7.37
C ALA A 129 15.15 -0.04 7.06
N LYS A 130 16.10 0.79 7.52
CA LYS A 130 17.56 0.56 7.35
C LYS A 130 18.15 -0.43 8.38
N ASN A 131 17.34 -0.91 9.33
CA ASN A 131 17.82 -1.88 10.32
C ASN A 131 18.18 -3.21 9.61
N PRO A 132 19.41 -3.75 9.78
CA PRO A 132 19.82 -5.00 9.17
C PRO A 132 18.90 -6.19 9.47
N GLN A 133 18.22 -6.21 10.62
CA GLN A 133 17.25 -7.24 10.97
C GLN A 133 16.00 -7.24 10.08
N LEU A 134 15.74 -6.13 9.36
CA LEU A 134 14.59 -5.95 8.47
C LEU A 134 14.98 -6.03 6.98
N ASP A 135 16.26 -6.26 6.67
CA ASP A 135 16.79 -6.34 5.29
C ASP A 135 16.00 -7.33 4.42
N MET A 136 15.61 -8.48 4.98
CA MET A 136 14.78 -9.46 4.26
C MET A 136 13.42 -8.89 3.83
N LYS A 137 12.85 -7.93 4.56
CA LYS A 137 11.58 -7.30 4.19
C LYS A 137 11.74 -6.33 3.02
N LEU A 138 12.89 -5.68 2.91
CA LEU A 138 13.24 -4.84 1.76
C LEU A 138 13.48 -5.70 0.51
N LYS A 139 14.25 -6.78 0.65
CA LYS A 139 14.58 -7.70 -0.45
C LYS A 139 13.40 -8.50 -0.96
N ASN A 140 12.39 -8.76 -0.10
CA ASN A 140 11.20 -9.53 -0.46
C ASN A 140 10.10 -8.69 -1.14
N MET A 141 10.36 -7.44 -1.45
CA MET A 141 9.43 -6.60 -2.20
C MET A 141 9.37 -7.01 -3.68
N PRO A 142 8.23 -6.82 -4.38
CA PRO A 142 8.16 -6.99 -5.83
C PRO A 142 9.20 -6.17 -6.60
N VAL A 143 9.57 -5.00 -6.06
CA VAL A 143 10.70 -4.18 -6.45
C VAL A 143 11.64 -4.15 -5.25
N PRO A 144 12.70 -4.98 -5.21
CA PRO A 144 13.58 -5.09 -4.05
C PRO A 144 14.31 -3.78 -3.76
N LEU A 145 14.44 -3.48 -2.47
CA LEU A 145 15.25 -2.39 -1.95
C LEU A 145 16.36 -2.94 -1.05
N ASP A 146 17.30 -2.08 -0.73
CA ASP A 146 18.31 -2.26 0.31
C ASP A 146 18.40 -1.00 1.19
N ALA A 147 19.18 -1.06 2.25
CA ALA A 147 19.32 0.06 3.19
C ALA A 147 19.84 1.35 2.52
N SER A 148 20.62 1.26 1.43
CA SER A 148 21.18 2.42 0.73
C SER A 148 20.14 3.14 -0.14
N SER A 149 19.13 2.42 -0.63
CA SER A 149 18.09 2.91 -1.51
C SER A 149 16.80 3.35 -0.78
N VAL A 150 16.70 3.09 0.55
CA VAL A 150 15.51 3.44 1.35
C VAL A 150 15.16 4.92 1.25
N ASP A 151 16.11 5.84 1.43
CA ASP A 151 15.81 7.27 1.41
C ASP A 151 15.36 7.74 0.02
N GLU A 152 15.94 7.20 -1.03
CA GLU A 152 15.65 7.59 -2.41
C GLU A 152 14.27 7.15 -2.88
N TYR A 153 13.83 5.94 -2.50
CA TYR A 153 12.58 5.35 -3.00
C TYR A 153 11.48 5.31 -1.94
N MET A 154 11.78 4.85 -0.73
CA MET A 154 10.79 4.75 0.34
C MET A 154 10.43 6.13 0.91
N GLY A 155 11.38 7.07 0.97
CA GLY A 155 11.13 8.45 1.39
C GLY A 155 10.00 9.11 0.60
N PRO A 156 10.09 9.19 -0.74
CA PRO A 156 9.01 9.70 -1.59
C PRO A 156 7.67 8.97 -1.46
N ILE A 157 7.66 7.65 -1.24
CA ILE A 157 6.42 6.88 -0.97
C ILE A 157 5.75 7.39 0.31
N LEU A 158 6.51 7.61 1.38
CA LEU A 158 6.00 8.08 2.65
C LEU A 158 5.53 9.53 2.57
N GLN A 159 6.22 10.39 1.83
CA GLN A 159 5.79 11.77 1.57
C GLN A 159 4.51 11.80 0.73
N ALA A 160 4.41 10.94 -0.29
CA ALA A 160 3.17 10.78 -1.04
C ALA A 160 2.02 10.34 -0.13
N ALA A 161 2.26 9.41 0.79
CA ALA A 161 1.27 8.97 1.76
C ALA A 161 0.87 10.08 2.76
N ALA A 162 1.78 11.00 3.09
CA ALA A 162 1.47 12.14 3.93
C ALA A 162 0.53 13.14 3.23
N THR A 163 0.76 13.41 1.95
CA THR A 163 0.10 14.49 1.21
C THR A 163 -1.05 14.02 0.30
N GLY A 164 -1.06 12.74 -0.10
CA GLY A 164 -1.94 12.21 -1.14
C GLY A 164 -1.41 12.39 -2.56
N ASP A 165 -0.24 13.01 -2.74
CA ASP A 165 0.36 13.29 -4.04
C ASP A 165 1.16 12.09 -4.56
N LEU A 166 0.54 11.28 -5.43
CA LEU A 166 1.17 10.12 -6.05
C LEU A 166 2.36 10.48 -6.95
N SER A 167 2.43 11.73 -7.46
CA SER A 167 3.50 12.15 -8.36
C SER A 167 4.89 12.13 -7.71
N LEU A 168 4.95 12.20 -6.38
CA LEU A 168 6.19 12.13 -5.61
C LEU A 168 6.87 10.77 -5.70
N ILE A 169 6.10 9.69 -5.92
CA ILE A 169 6.63 8.32 -5.92
C ILE A 169 7.56 8.12 -7.12
N LYS A 170 8.76 7.64 -6.87
CA LYS A 170 9.74 7.29 -7.90
C LYS A 170 9.70 5.78 -8.15
N ASN A 171 9.57 5.36 -9.40
CA ASN A 171 9.76 3.96 -9.78
C ASN A 171 11.22 3.72 -10.14
N MET A 172 11.73 2.54 -9.80
CA MET A 172 13.06 2.11 -10.26
C MET A 172 13.02 1.86 -11.76
N LYS A 173 14.10 2.21 -12.46
CA LYS A 173 14.24 1.97 -13.90
C LYS A 173 14.63 0.53 -14.17
#